data_182e992b4b88fadf8d30e021020aae88
#
_entry.id   182e992b4b88fadf8d30e021020aae88
#
_cell.length_a   1.000
_cell.length_b   1.000
_cell.length_c   1.000
_cell.angle_alpha   90.00
_cell.angle_beta   90.00
_cell.angle_gamma   90.00
#
_symmetry.space_group_name_H-M   'P 1'
#
loop_
_entity.id
_entity.type
_entity.pdbx_description
1 polymer ?
#
loop_
_entity_poly.entity_id
_entity_poly.type
_entity_poly.pdbx_seq_one_letter_code
_entity_poly.pdbx_strand_id
1 'polypeptide(L)'
;TDFIAADFPVVDLSGDFRLQNPAQYEKWYKKTAIHKNLLSKADYVLADFDQPTQAYISNPGCYATATLLSLAPLYQANLIQLDSVIIDAKSGLSGAGKNLTESSHYVNANENVSLYKLNQHQHIPEIFNKLVSWNTNAKPIQFSTSLIPVNRGIFVSTYAKLAEGITFSDVVAAYHQTYDDKYFVRVLNDGLLPDLHSVVGTNFTDI
;
A
#
# COMPACT_ATOMS: atom_id res chain seq x y z
N THR A 1 23.32 6.59 -0.14
CA THR A 1 24.48 5.82 0.40
C THR A 1 25.20 6.58 1.49
N ASP A 2 25.41 7.88 1.32
CA ASP A 2 26.16 8.71 2.27
C ASP A 2 25.42 8.86 3.62
N PHE A 3 24.11 8.99 3.58
CA PHE A 3 23.25 9.04 4.78
C PHE A 3 23.31 7.73 5.58
N ILE A 4 23.31 6.57 4.90
CA ILE A 4 23.45 5.26 5.56
C ILE A 4 24.84 5.14 6.22
N ALA A 5 25.89 5.60 5.53
CA ALA A 5 27.25 5.56 6.07
C ALA A 5 27.45 6.47 7.27
N ALA A 6 26.69 7.58 7.34
CA ALA A 6 26.72 8.56 8.44
C ALA A 6 25.72 8.21 9.58
N ASP A 7 24.98 7.09 9.47
CA ASP A 7 23.88 6.71 10.37
C ASP A 7 22.85 7.86 10.59
N PHE A 8 22.60 8.60 9.51
CA PHE A 8 21.70 9.75 9.54
C PHE A 8 20.25 9.30 9.41
N PRO A 9 19.33 9.76 10.27
CA PRO A 9 17.92 9.40 10.18
C PRO A 9 17.30 9.86 8.86
N VAL A 10 16.73 8.92 8.10
CA VAL A 10 16.10 9.18 6.79
C VAL A 10 14.76 8.47 6.71
N VAL A 11 13.75 9.18 6.20
CA VAL A 11 12.51 8.56 5.70
C VAL A 11 12.53 8.68 4.16
N ASP A 12 12.79 7.56 3.49
CA ASP A 12 12.89 7.48 2.05
C ASP A 12 11.54 7.16 1.41
N LEU A 13 11.04 8.09 0.60
CA LEU A 13 9.79 7.93 -0.15
C LEU A 13 9.99 7.31 -1.54
N SER A 14 11.24 7.03 -1.94
CA SER A 14 11.54 6.35 -3.20
C SER A 14 11.20 4.85 -3.13
N GLY A 15 11.26 4.18 -4.28
CA GLY A 15 11.08 2.72 -4.35
C GLY A 15 12.34 1.91 -4.10
N ASP A 16 13.49 2.57 -3.96
CA ASP A 16 14.80 1.94 -4.13
C ASP A 16 15.15 0.94 -3.01
N PHE A 17 14.66 1.15 -1.81
CA PHE A 17 14.89 0.27 -0.65
C PHE A 17 13.67 -0.59 -0.25
N ARG A 18 12.55 -0.54 -0.98
CA ARG A 18 11.31 -1.26 -0.63
C ARG A 18 11.40 -2.78 -0.79
N LEU A 19 12.24 -3.24 -1.72
CA LEU A 19 12.39 -4.66 -2.02
C LEU A 19 13.80 -5.13 -1.63
N GLN A 20 13.86 -6.07 -0.69
CA GLN A 20 15.13 -6.63 -0.21
C GLN A 20 15.81 -7.59 -1.23
N ASN A 21 15.08 -8.00 -2.27
CA ASN A 21 15.60 -8.84 -3.34
C ASN A 21 15.93 -7.98 -4.58
N PRO A 22 17.22 -7.82 -4.95
CA PRO A 22 17.62 -7.03 -6.11
C PRO A 22 16.98 -7.49 -7.43
N ALA A 23 16.89 -8.79 -7.68
CA ALA A 23 16.27 -9.30 -8.91
C ALA A 23 14.78 -8.99 -8.98
N GLN A 24 14.09 -9.01 -7.83
CA GLN A 24 12.68 -8.59 -7.76
C GLN A 24 12.54 -7.09 -8.06
N TYR A 25 13.43 -6.26 -7.52
CA TYR A 25 13.44 -4.82 -7.81
C TYR A 25 13.65 -4.56 -9.31
N GLU A 26 14.68 -5.16 -9.91
CA GLU A 26 15.00 -4.98 -11.34
C GLU A 26 13.86 -5.44 -12.24
N LYS A 27 13.22 -6.56 -11.89
CA LYS A 27 12.03 -7.05 -12.61
C LYS A 27 10.88 -6.05 -12.62
N TRP A 28 10.58 -5.44 -11.48
CA TRP A 28 9.37 -4.63 -11.29
C TRP A 28 9.59 -3.13 -11.53
N TYR A 29 10.72 -2.58 -11.11
CA TYR A 29 11.03 -1.16 -11.29
C TYR A 29 11.74 -0.85 -12.60
N LYS A 30 12.30 -1.89 -13.29
CA LYS A 30 13.07 -1.74 -14.55
C LYS A 30 14.27 -0.81 -14.40
N LYS A 31 14.91 -0.85 -13.24
CA LYS A 31 16.09 -0.07 -12.88
C LYS A 31 17.13 -0.98 -12.23
N THR A 32 18.38 -0.58 -12.23
CA THR A 32 19.44 -1.27 -11.49
C THR A 32 19.17 -1.21 -9.99
N ALA A 33 19.21 -2.35 -9.33
CA ALA A 33 18.99 -2.45 -7.90
C ALA A 33 20.15 -1.86 -7.09
N ILE A 34 19.83 -1.40 -5.88
CA ILE A 34 20.85 -1.05 -4.88
C ILE A 34 21.58 -2.32 -4.43
N HIS A 35 22.85 -2.16 -4.08
CA HIS A 35 23.68 -3.28 -3.64
C HIS A 35 23.11 -3.92 -2.35
N LYS A 36 23.07 -5.25 -2.31
CA LYS A 36 22.39 -6.02 -1.25
C LYS A 36 22.88 -5.66 0.17
N ASN A 37 24.16 -5.36 0.35
CA ASN A 37 24.72 -4.95 1.65
C ASN A 37 24.21 -3.57 2.15
N LEU A 38 23.68 -2.74 1.25
CA LEU A 38 23.03 -1.48 1.63
C LEU A 38 21.54 -1.68 1.91
N LEU A 39 20.88 -2.57 1.16
CA LEU A 39 19.47 -2.90 1.40
C LEU A 39 19.22 -3.38 2.84
N SER A 40 20.17 -4.20 3.39
CA SER A 40 20.06 -4.71 4.75
C SER A 40 20.21 -3.65 5.86
N LYS A 41 20.56 -2.41 5.50
CA LYS A 41 20.69 -1.27 6.43
C LYS A 41 19.46 -0.35 6.42
N ALA A 42 18.40 -0.75 5.75
CA ALA A 42 17.16 -0.01 5.70
C ALA A 42 16.01 -0.91 6.12
N ASP A 43 15.12 -0.40 6.95
CA ASP A 43 13.89 -1.05 7.31
C ASP A 43 12.76 -0.61 6.39
N TYR A 44 11.98 -1.56 5.88
CA TYR A 44 10.69 -1.27 5.28
C TYR A 44 9.64 -1.14 6.39
N VAL A 45 9.08 0.05 6.57
CA VAL A 45 8.25 0.38 7.72
C VAL A 45 6.87 0.86 7.28
N LEU A 46 5.84 0.08 7.57
CA LEU A 46 4.46 0.55 7.60
C LEU A 46 4.20 1.09 9.02
N ALA A 47 4.15 2.41 9.17
CA ALA A 47 4.26 3.11 10.44
C ALA A 47 3.32 2.62 11.56
N ASP A 48 2.12 2.15 11.18
CA ASP A 48 1.12 1.68 12.15
C ASP A 48 1.38 0.24 12.66
N PHE A 49 2.30 -0.49 12.03
CA PHE A 49 2.57 -1.91 12.33
C PHE A 49 4.02 -2.21 12.73
N ASP A 50 4.96 -1.45 12.19
CA ASP A 50 6.37 -1.79 12.30
C ASP A 50 7.10 -0.79 13.20
N GLN A 51 8.06 -1.30 13.98
CA GLN A 51 9.00 -0.48 14.72
C GLN A 51 10.36 -0.54 14.01
N PRO A 52 10.90 0.60 13.55
CA PRO A 52 12.19 0.61 12.87
C PRO A 52 13.33 0.25 13.83
N THR A 53 14.30 -0.48 13.33
CA THR A 53 15.54 -0.82 14.02
C THR A 53 16.75 -0.10 13.42
N GLN A 54 16.60 0.42 12.18
CA GLN A 54 17.61 1.17 11.46
C GLN A 54 17.25 2.65 11.38
N ALA A 55 18.24 3.51 11.26
CA ALA A 55 18.04 4.95 11.04
C ALA A 55 17.47 5.26 9.64
N TYR A 56 17.66 4.36 8.67
CA TYR A 56 17.13 4.51 7.32
C TYR A 56 15.82 3.74 7.16
N ILE A 57 14.74 4.48 6.96
CA ILE A 57 13.38 3.95 6.80
C ILE A 57 12.97 4.04 5.33
N SER A 58 12.65 2.91 4.74
CA SER A 58 12.00 2.84 3.43
C SER A 58 10.50 2.86 3.62
N ASN A 59 9.88 3.99 3.28
CA ASN A 59 8.44 4.18 3.42
C ASN A 59 7.67 3.45 2.31
N PRO A 60 6.55 2.78 2.62
CA PRO A 60 5.70 2.13 1.63
C PRO A 60 5.23 3.06 0.51
N GLY A 61 4.96 2.47 -0.66
CA GLY A 61 4.30 3.19 -1.74
C GLY A 61 2.84 3.51 -1.39
N CYS A 62 2.29 4.53 -2.05
CA CYS A 62 0.95 5.04 -1.74
C CYS A 62 -0.15 3.97 -1.85
N TYR A 63 -0.19 3.20 -2.94
CA TYR A 63 -1.13 2.09 -3.06
C TYR A 63 -0.82 0.95 -2.08
N ALA A 64 0.47 0.71 -1.78
CA ALA A 64 0.86 -0.30 -0.82
C ALA A 64 0.34 0.05 0.58
N THR A 65 0.52 1.30 1.02
CA THR A 65 0.00 1.78 2.30
C THR A 65 -1.51 1.54 2.41
N ALA A 66 -2.30 2.06 1.46
CA ALA A 66 -3.76 1.92 1.53
C ALA A 66 -4.23 0.46 1.46
N THR A 67 -3.60 -0.35 0.60
CA THR A 67 -3.93 -1.78 0.47
C THR A 67 -3.56 -2.57 1.72
N LEU A 68 -2.39 -2.33 2.28
CA LEU A 68 -1.92 -3.04 3.46
C LEU A 68 -2.75 -2.68 4.69
N LEU A 69 -3.11 -1.41 4.85
CA LEU A 69 -4.02 -1.00 5.92
C LEU A 69 -5.41 -1.65 5.78
N SER A 70 -5.93 -1.78 4.55
CA SER A 70 -7.21 -2.47 4.34
C SER A 70 -7.15 -3.98 4.61
N LEU A 71 -6.00 -4.63 4.38
CA LEU A 71 -5.86 -6.09 4.46
C LEU A 71 -5.28 -6.62 5.77
N ALA A 72 -4.61 -5.78 6.57
CA ALA A 72 -3.88 -6.24 7.75
C ALA A 72 -4.75 -7.03 8.73
N PRO A 73 -5.93 -6.54 9.18
CA PRO A 73 -6.77 -7.29 10.11
C PRO A 73 -7.19 -8.64 9.54
N LEU A 74 -7.51 -8.67 8.23
CA LEU A 74 -8.00 -9.87 7.54
C LEU A 74 -6.95 -10.97 7.45
N TYR A 75 -5.69 -10.58 7.17
CA TYR A 75 -4.58 -11.53 7.07
C TYR A 75 -4.07 -11.98 8.42
N GLN A 76 -3.95 -11.08 9.39
CA GLN A 76 -3.45 -11.39 10.73
C GLN A 76 -4.40 -12.30 11.51
N ALA A 77 -5.70 -12.09 11.37
CA ALA A 77 -6.73 -12.89 12.04
C ALA A 77 -7.26 -14.07 11.20
N ASN A 78 -6.71 -14.31 10.00
CA ASN A 78 -7.13 -15.40 9.10
C ASN A 78 -8.64 -15.37 8.76
N LEU A 79 -9.20 -14.20 8.49
CA LEU A 79 -10.65 -14.04 8.31
C LEU A 79 -11.13 -14.29 6.87
N ILE A 80 -10.21 -14.44 5.90
CA ILE A 80 -10.55 -14.53 4.47
C ILE A 80 -9.91 -15.73 3.78
N GLN A 81 -10.47 -16.12 2.65
CA GLN A 81 -9.87 -17.05 1.70
C GLN A 81 -8.76 -16.31 0.95
N LEU A 82 -7.51 -16.68 1.21
CA LEU A 82 -6.31 -15.95 0.76
C LEU A 82 -6.12 -15.94 -0.77
N ASP A 83 -6.76 -16.83 -1.50
CA ASP A 83 -6.75 -16.93 -2.97
C ASP A 83 -7.85 -16.10 -3.65
N SER A 84 -8.69 -15.44 -2.87
CA SER A 84 -9.85 -14.69 -3.37
C SER A 84 -9.65 -13.18 -3.42
N VAL A 85 -8.47 -12.68 -3.07
CA VAL A 85 -8.23 -11.24 -2.89
C VAL A 85 -8.10 -10.50 -4.21
N ILE A 86 -8.98 -9.53 -4.40
CA ILE A 86 -8.98 -8.61 -5.54
C ILE A 86 -8.91 -7.18 -5.00
N ILE A 87 -8.03 -6.37 -5.57
CA ILE A 87 -7.80 -4.99 -5.16
C ILE A 87 -8.07 -4.07 -6.35
N ASP A 88 -8.99 -3.13 -6.18
CA ASP A 88 -9.26 -2.05 -7.11
C ASP A 88 -8.80 -0.73 -6.50
N ALA A 89 -7.67 -0.24 -6.97
CA ALA A 89 -6.97 0.91 -6.41
C ALA A 89 -7.04 2.12 -7.36
N LYS A 90 -7.53 3.23 -6.85
CA LYS A 90 -7.71 4.48 -7.58
C LYS A 90 -6.79 5.57 -7.03
N SER A 91 -6.14 6.33 -7.90
CA SER A 91 -5.23 7.41 -7.54
C SER A 91 -5.61 8.70 -8.23
N GLY A 92 -5.54 9.80 -7.50
CA GLY A 92 -5.49 11.12 -8.10
C GLY A 92 -4.21 11.33 -8.93
N LEU A 93 -4.25 12.34 -9.78
CA LEU A 93 -3.21 12.60 -10.79
C LEU A 93 -1.83 12.94 -10.20
N SER A 94 -1.76 13.57 -9.03
CA SER A 94 -0.50 13.87 -8.38
C SER A 94 0.32 12.62 -8.01
N GLY A 95 -0.33 11.45 -7.89
CA GLY A 95 0.32 10.16 -7.66
C GLY A 95 1.12 9.65 -8.85
N ALA A 96 0.86 10.14 -10.06
CA ALA A 96 1.64 9.80 -11.27
C ALA A 96 3.06 10.40 -11.28
N GLY A 97 3.38 11.29 -10.34
CA GLY A 97 4.68 11.95 -10.21
C GLY A 97 4.77 13.23 -11.04
N LYS A 98 5.97 13.85 -11.03
CA LYS A 98 6.21 15.17 -11.65
C LYS A 98 6.39 15.14 -13.17
N ASN A 99 6.68 13.99 -13.74
CA ASN A 99 6.92 13.87 -15.18
C ASN A 99 5.60 13.91 -15.93
N LEU A 100 5.53 14.75 -16.96
CA LEU A 100 4.38 14.81 -17.84
C LEU A 100 4.27 13.50 -18.64
N THR A 101 3.07 12.95 -18.64
CA THR A 101 2.71 11.77 -19.43
C THR A 101 1.42 12.06 -20.20
N GLU A 102 1.15 11.31 -21.24
CA GLU A 102 -0.09 11.43 -22.00
C GLU A 102 -1.31 11.27 -21.09
N SER A 103 -1.29 10.30 -20.18
CA SER A 103 -2.39 10.03 -19.23
C SER A 103 -2.57 11.10 -18.15
N SER A 104 -1.55 11.92 -17.87
CA SER A 104 -1.64 13.02 -16.90
C SER A 104 -1.86 14.40 -17.56
N HIS A 105 -1.89 14.45 -18.91
CA HIS A 105 -2.22 15.66 -19.61
C HIS A 105 -3.68 16.05 -19.35
N TYR A 106 -3.96 17.34 -19.10
CA TYR A 106 -5.26 17.81 -18.64
C TYR A 106 -6.43 17.31 -19.49
N VAL A 107 -6.34 17.42 -20.81
CA VAL A 107 -7.43 17.02 -21.73
C VAL A 107 -7.71 15.51 -21.68
N ASN A 108 -6.67 14.69 -21.43
CA ASN A 108 -6.83 13.23 -21.34
C ASN A 108 -7.25 12.76 -19.94
N ALA A 109 -6.93 13.54 -18.92
CA ALA A 109 -7.20 13.20 -17.53
C ALA A 109 -8.53 13.73 -17.03
N ASN A 110 -8.97 14.91 -17.52
CA ASN A 110 -10.19 15.54 -17.08
C ASN A 110 -11.41 14.70 -17.48
N GLU A 111 -12.35 14.50 -16.56
CA GLU A 111 -13.58 13.72 -16.77
C GLU A 111 -13.33 12.28 -17.26
N ASN A 112 -12.17 11.70 -16.95
CA ASN A 112 -11.77 10.37 -17.41
C ASN A 112 -11.29 9.48 -16.27
N VAL A 113 -11.57 8.18 -16.37
CA VAL A 113 -11.01 7.13 -15.53
C VAL A 113 -10.22 6.18 -16.42
N SER A 114 -8.91 6.06 -16.19
CA SER A 114 -8.05 5.23 -17.02
C SER A 114 -7.33 4.15 -16.22
N LEU A 115 -7.42 2.90 -16.69
CA LEU A 115 -6.64 1.78 -16.17
C LEU A 115 -5.17 1.90 -16.62
N TYR A 116 -4.26 1.52 -15.74
CA TYR A 116 -2.85 1.40 -16.09
C TYR A 116 -2.19 0.28 -15.28
N LYS A 117 -1.12 -0.33 -15.84
CA LYS A 117 -0.31 -1.38 -15.19
C LYS A 117 -1.12 -2.51 -14.50
N LEU A 118 -2.24 -2.93 -15.10
CA LEU A 118 -3.08 -4.02 -14.59
C LEU A 118 -2.22 -5.26 -14.28
N ASN A 119 -2.23 -5.72 -13.03
CA ASN A 119 -1.38 -6.81 -12.53
C ASN A 119 0.14 -6.66 -12.81
N GLN A 120 0.59 -5.44 -13.11
CA GLN A 120 1.99 -5.12 -13.45
C GLN A 120 2.54 -3.92 -12.65
N HIS A 121 1.82 -3.47 -11.64
CA HIS A 121 2.23 -2.32 -10.84
C HIS A 121 3.38 -2.69 -9.91
N GLN A 122 4.40 -1.82 -9.82
CA GLN A 122 5.59 -2.04 -8.99
C GLN A 122 5.33 -2.17 -7.49
N HIS A 123 4.14 -1.81 -7.00
CA HIS A 123 3.76 -2.03 -5.60
C HIS A 123 3.28 -3.47 -5.31
N ILE A 124 3.00 -4.28 -6.32
CA ILE A 124 2.54 -5.67 -6.11
C ILE A 124 3.53 -6.49 -5.28
N PRO A 125 4.83 -6.55 -5.63
CA PRO A 125 5.78 -7.34 -4.83
C PRO A 125 5.96 -6.79 -3.42
N GLU A 126 5.88 -5.48 -3.23
CA GLU A 126 5.94 -4.81 -1.94
C GLU A 126 4.77 -5.24 -1.06
N ILE A 127 3.54 -5.14 -1.57
CA ILE A 127 2.32 -5.58 -0.89
C ILE A 127 2.42 -7.08 -0.57
N PHE A 128 2.76 -7.91 -1.54
CA PHE A 128 2.82 -9.35 -1.37
C PHE A 128 3.84 -9.78 -0.32
N ASN A 129 5.04 -9.19 -0.32
CA ASN A 129 6.06 -9.48 0.68
C ASN A 129 5.56 -9.16 2.11
N LYS A 130 4.83 -8.07 2.28
CA LYS A 130 4.25 -7.71 3.59
C LYS A 130 3.11 -8.65 3.98
N LEU A 131 2.22 -9.03 3.07
CA LEU A 131 1.17 -10.00 3.32
C LEU A 131 1.74 -11.36 3.73
N VAL A 132 2.83 -11.82 3.09
CA VAL A 132 3.53 -13.05 3.47
C VAL A 132 4.13 -12.96 4.87
N SER A 133 4.59 -11.78 5.30
CA SER A 133 5.10 -11.58 6.66
C SER A 133 4.00 -11.70 7.74
N TRP A 134 2.78 -11.37 7.40
CA TRP A 134 1.61 -11.54 8.29
C TRP A 134 1.02 -12.94 8.22
N ASN A 135 1.04 -13.56 7.03
CA ASN A 135 0.51 -14.89 6.81
C ASN A 135 1.31 -15.62 5.73
N THR A 136 2.08 -16.61 6.13
CA THR A 136 2.96 -17.40 5.24
C THR A 136 2.21 -18.15 4.14
N ASN A 137 0.89 -18.34 4.28
CA ASN A 137 0.04 -18.96 3.28
C ASN A 137 -0.54 -17.97 2.26
N ALA A 138 -0.14 -16.69 2.32
CA ALA A 138 -0.60 -15.66 1.39
C ALA A 138 -0.47 -16.12 -0.07
N LYS A 139 -1.46 -15.79 -0.89
CA LYS A 139 -1.52 -16.13 -2.31
C LYS A 139 -1.35 -14.86 -3.16
N PRO A 140 -0.95 -14.99 -4.43
CA PRO A 140 -0.91 -13.87 -5.35
C PRO A 140 -2.27 -13.14 -5.41
N ILE A 141 -2.19 -11.81 -5.41
CA ILE A 141 -3.36 -10.93 -5.45
C ILE A 141 -3.67 -10.49 -6.88
N GLN A 142 -4.92 -10.19 -7.16
CA GLN A 142 -5.33 -9.45 -8.36
C GLN A 142 -5.29 -7.96 -8.03
N PHE A 143 -4.59 -7.18 -8.85
CA PHE A 143 -4.35 -5.77 -8.57
C PHE A 143 -4.65 -4.90 -9.79
N SER A 144 -5.75 -4.15 -9.71
CA SER A 144 -6.18 -3.18 -10.71
C SER A 144 -5.84 -1.78 -10.23
N THR A 145 -5.23 -0.97 -11.09
CA THR A 145 -4.90 0.43 -10.79
C THR A 145 -5.54 1.37 -11.80
N SER A 146 -6.12 2.47 -11.31
CA SER A 146 -6.76 3.49 -12.13
C SER A 146 -6.29 4.89 -11.73
N LEU A 147 -6.15 5.78 -12.73
CA LEU A 147 -6.12 7.22 -12.51
C LEU A 147 -7.55 7.75 -12.59
N ILE A 148 -7.91 8.61 -11.64
CA ILE A 148 -9.22 9.27 -11.58
C ILE A 148 -9.02 10.80 -11.68
N PRO A 149 -10.02 11.56 -12.16
CA PRO A 149 -9.90 12.98 -12.45
C PRO A 149 -9.99 13.86 -11.19
N VAL A 150 -9.21 13.51 -10.18
CA VAL A 150 -9.00 14.32 -8.97
C VAL A 150 -7.52 14.61 -8.79
N ASN A 151 -7.20 15.71 -8.13
CA ASN A 151 -5.80 16.08 -7.95
C ASN A 151 -5.06 15.11 -7.00
N ARG A 152 -5.62 14.86 -5.82
CA ARG A 152 -4.97 14.10 -4.73
C ARG A 152 -5.92 13.07 -4.14
N GLY A 153 -5.33 12.01 -3.60
CA GLY A 153 -5.98 10.97 -2.83
C GLY A 153 -5.74 9.58 -3.41
N ILE A 154 -5.86 8.59 -2.55
CA ILE A 154 -5.87 7.17 -2.88
C ILE A 154 -7.16 6.57 -2.34
N PHE A 155 -7.88 5.85 -3.18
CA PHE A 155 -9.07 5.11 -2.80
C PHE A 155 -8.89 3.65 -3.21
N VAL A 156 -8.98 2.74 -2.24
CA VAL A 156 -8.79 1.29 -2.47
C VAL A 156 -10.06 0.55 -2.07
N SER A 157 -10.61 -0.22 -3.00
CA SER A 157 -11.64 -1.21 -2.70
C SER A 157 -11.02 -2.59 -2.73
N THR A 158 -11.11 -3.31 -1.61
CA THR A 158 -10.61 -4.67 -1.49
C THR A 158 -11.77 -5.64 -1.38
N TYR A 159 -11.75 -6.68 -2.22
CA TYR A 159 -12.77 -7.72 -2.23
C TYR A 159 -12.12 -9.05 -1.85
N ALA A 160 -12.74 -9.78 -0.92
CA ALA A 160 -12.30 -11.11 -0.53
C ALA A 160 -13.50 -11.94 -0.05
N LYS A 161 -13.41 -13.25 -0.21
CA LYS A 161 -14.37 -14.18 0.39
C LYS A 161 -14.00 -14.41 1.84
N LEU A 162 -14.97 -14.41 2.75
CA LEU A 162 -14.74 -14.78 4.14
C LEU A 162 -14.32 -16.25 4.23
N ALA A 163 -13.50 -16.57 5.21
CA ALA A 163 -13.21 -17.94 5.56
C ALA A 163 -14.45 -18.62 6.17
N GLU A 164 -14.45 -19.94 6.20
CA GLU A 164 -15.58 -20.71 6.72
C GLU A 164 -15.84 -20.37 8.19
N GLY A 165 -17.11 -20.12 8.53
CA GLY A 165 -17.54 -19.80 9.88
C GLY A 165 -17.31 -18.35 10.31
N ILE A 166 -16.66 -17.54 9.50
CA ILE A 166 -16.42 -16.12 9.81
C ILE A 166 -17.65 -15.27 9.46
N THR A 167 -18.02 -14.38 10.36
CA THR A 167 -19.14 -13.45 10.22
C THR A 167 -18.68 -12.03 9.96
N PHE A 168 -19.59 -11.14 9.55
CA PHE A 168 -19.32 -9.71 9.44
C PHE A 168 -18.88 -9.10 10.77
N SER A 169 -19.48 -9.52 11.88
CA SER A 169 -19.11 -9.04 13.22
C SER A 169 -17.67 -9.38 13.60
N ASP A 170 -17.17 -10.55 13.17
CA ASP A 170 -15.77 -10.93 13.41
C ASP A 170 -14.82 -10.01 12.63
N VAL A 171 -15.20 -9.64 11.41
CA VAL A 171 -14.44 -8.69 10.59
C VAL A 171 -14.40 -7.32 11.29
N VAL A 172 -15.55 -6.78 11.67
CA VAL A 172 -15.64 -5.48 12.37
C VAL A 172 -14.79 -5.47 13.64
N ALA A 173 -14.91 -6.53 14.46
CA ALA A 173 -14.13 -6.67 15.68
C ALA A 173 -12.61 -6.67 15.42
N ALA A 174 -12.16 -7.34 14.36
CA ALA A 174 -10.74 -7.38 14.00
C ALA A 174 -10.21 -6.02 13.56
N TYR A 175 -11.00 -5.22 12.83
CA TYR A 175 -10.60 -3.85 12.47
C TYR A 175 -10.48 -2.96 13.71
N HIS A 176 -11.45 -2.97 14.60
CA HIS A 176 -11.37 -2.23 15.86
C HIS A 176 -10.19 -2.69 16.73
N GLN A 177 -9.99 -3.99 16.87
CA GLN A 177 -8.85 -4.53 17.61
C GLN A 177 -7.50 -4.08 17.04
N THR A 178 -7.42 -3.92 15.73
CA THR A 178 -6.17 -3.54 15.05
C THR A 178 -5.94 -2.03 15.08
N TYR A 179 -7.00 -1.20 15.01
CA TYR A 179 -6.86 0.22 14.71
C TYR A 179 -7.33 1.19 15.78
N ASP A 180 -8.05 0.78 16.83
CA ASP A 180 -8.57 1.71 17.84
C ASP A 180 -7.47 2.48 18.60
N ASP A 181 -6.25 1.95 18.64
CA ASP A 181 -5.08 2.59 19.22
C ASP A 181 -4.21 3.36 18.19
N LYS A 182 -4.58 3.38 16.90
CA LYS A 182 -3.84 4.00 15.80
C LYS A 182 -4.44 5.36 15.44
N TYR A 183 -3.79 6.43 15.87
CA TYR A 183 -4.33 7.80 15.72
C TYR A 183 -4.68 8.20 14.29
N PHE A 184 -3.92 7.73 13.29
CA PHE A 184 -4.12 8.12 11.90
C PHE A 184 -4.99 7.14 11.09
N VAL A 185 -5.42 6.02 11.65
CA VAL A 185 -6.33 5.07 10.99
C VAL A 185 -7.67 5.10 11.72
N ARG A 186 -8.73 5.48 11.00
CA ARG A 186 -10.07 5.60 11.57
C ARG A 186 -10.97 4.50 11.01
N VAL A 187 -11.43 3.62 11.87
CA VAL A 187 -12.51 2.68 11.55
C VAL A 187 -13.81 3.44 11.67
N LEU A 188 -14.52 3.60 10.57
CA LEU A 188 -15.77 4.38 10.56
C LEU A 188 -16.90 3.60 11.23
N ASN A 189 -17.80 4.34 11.88
CA ASN A 189 -18.98 3.75 12.51
C ASN A 189 -19.93 3.14 11.48
N ASP A 190 -20.78 2.23 11.93
CA ASP A 190 -21.79 1.55 11.12
C ASP A 190 -22.61 2.54 10.27
N GLY A 191 -22.70 2.23 8.98
CA GLY A 191 -23.43 3.01 8.00
C GLY A 191 -22.67 4.18 7.37
N LEU A 192 -21.46 4.48 7.85
CA LEU A 192 -20.56 5.43 7.20
C LEU A 192 -19.61 4.72 6.24
N LEU A 193 -19.34 5.35 5.11
CA LEU A 193 -18.43 4.84 4.09
C LEU A 193 -17.28 5.84 3.85
N PRO A 194 -16.05 5.34 3.65
CA PRO A 194 -14.92 6.21 3.34
C PRO A 194 -15.11 7.00 2.04
N ASP A 195 -14.67 8.23 2.01
CA ASP A 195 -14.59 9.06 0.82
C ASP A 195 -13.25 9.83 0.77
N LEU A 196 -12.91 10.37 -0.41
CA LEU A 196 -11.65 11.10 -0.59
C LEU A 196 -11.66 12.47 0.09
N HIS A 197 -12.79 13.17 0.14
CA HIS A 197 -12.86 14.52 0.69
C HIS A 197 -12.53 14.55 2.19
N SER A 198 -12.93 13.51 2.91
CA SER A 198 -12.73 13.40 4.35
C SER A 198 -11.27 13.27 4.77
N VAL A 199 -10.39 12.86 3.85
CA VAL A 199 -8.97 12.59 4.14
C VAL A 199 -7.99 13.45 3.34
N VAL A 200 -8.42 14.07 2.22
CA VAL A 200 -7.54 14.91 1.40
C VAL A 200 -6.99 16.09 2.21
N GLY A 201 -5.66 16.27 2.17
CA GLY A 201 -4.96 17.30 2.95
C GLY A 201 -4.69 16.92 4.41
N THR A 202 -4.96 15.69 4.77
CA THR A 202 -4.67 15.13 6.10
C THR A 202 -3.72 13.95 6.02
N ASN A 203 -3.32 13.42 7.18
CA ASN A 203 -2.59 12.16 7.30
C ASN A 203 -3.50 10.97 7.66
N PHE A 204 -4.82 11.17 7.69
CA PHE A 204 -5.76 10.12 8.05
C PHE A 204 -6.01 9.14 6.91
N THR A 205 -6.29 7.89 7.31
CA THR A 205 -6.86 6.84 6.49
C THR A 205 -8.19 6.41 7.11
N ASP A 206 -9.25 6.43 6.33
CA ASP A 206 -10.58 5.97 6.73
C ASP A 206 -10.83 4.56 6.16
N ILE A 207 -11.33 3.66 6.99
CA ILE A 207 -11.66 2.26 6.65
C ILE A 207 -13.06 1.93 7.12
#